data_b9346d0152b7d58585927f5f7bc72efe
#
_entry.id   b9346d0152b7d58585927f5f7bc72efe
#
_cell.length_a   1.000
_cell.length_b   1.000
_cell.length_c   1.000
_cell.angle_alpha   90.00
_cell.angle_beta   90.00
_cell.angle_gamma   90.00
#
_symmetry.space_group_name_H-M   'P 1'
#
loop_
_entity.id
_entity.type
_entity.pdbx_description
1 polymer ?
#
loop_
_entity_poly.entity_id
_entity_poly.type
_entity_poly.pdbx_seq_one_letter_code
_entity_poly.pdbx_strand_id
1 'polypeptide(L)'
;MPTRNWGNRPWRIDFQALRRPLPVSADFAIVGGGFTGLAAAAWLKRLAPERSVVLFESESFGAGASGHTGGMALAESGAGDLSGLGDVLSGYQKIFRELNVDSDLHLPGVYELGRRSALQNSPIRWTDSGNLQAVKEVSGGTINPGKVLGGLAVAAERNGALLFENTCLERCEFSDPIRLHTALGSLQAKQVLFATNAYALELTQWTERAEACFTLAVATEAFCDAVLNELGLGEGKPFYTVDLPYLWGRLLGQQIIFGSSLVHFADWREMHVLDITKGEAAQLFARLENRIRALHPRLKEVNITHRWGGPICITQDWKPIFERHPHSENAIVLGGYSGHGVAQSVYLGAWAAEAVLGKRALPNWK
;
A
#
# COMPACT_ATOMS: atom_id res chain seq x y z
N MET A 1 -3.14 -27.13 7.53
CA MET A 1 -2.21 -26.29 6.75
C MET A 1 -1.51 -25.38 7.73
N PRO A 2 -0.24 -25.03 7.56
CA PRO A 2 0.38 -24.01 8.39
C PRO A 2 -0.42 -22.72 8.24
N THR A 3 -0.76 -22.11 9.36
CA THR A 3 -1.50 -20.86 9.37
C THR A 3 -0.52 -19.70 9.17
N ARG A 4 -0.81 -18.81 8.24
CA ARG A 4 -0.10 -17.56 8.02
C ARG A 4 0.01 -16.76 9.33
N ASN A 5 1.21 -16.28 9.63
CA ASN A 5 1.45 -15.36 10.73
C ASN A 5 2.30 -14.18 10.25
N TRP A 6 1.68 -13.08 9.93
CA TRP A 6 2.35 -11.83 9.53
C TRP A 6 2.52 -10.84 10.68
N GLY A 7 2.24 -11.28 11.90
CA GLY A 7 2.33 -10.46 13.11
C GLY A 7 1.13 -9.54 13.33
N ASN A 8 1.32 -8.57 14.21
CA ASN A 8 0.28 -7.63 14.59
C ASN A 8 0.74 -6.19 14.32
N ARG A 9 -0.06 -5.47 13.56
CA ARG A 9 0.11 -4.04 13.25
C ARG A 9 -0.59 -3.18 14.31
N PRO A 10 -0.13 -1.93 14.55
CA PRO A 10 -0.69 -1.08 15.60
C PRO A 10 -2.00 -0.35 15.25
N TRP A 11 -2.61 -0.63 14.09
CA TRP A 11 -3.92 -0.07 13.69
C TRP A 11 -4.92 -1.16 13.36
N ARG A 12 -6.20 -0.80 13.43
CA ARG A 12 -7.32 -1.65 13.04
C ARG A 12 -7.97 -1.11 11.78
N ILE A 13 -8.72 -1.96 11.09
CA ILE A 13 -9.56 -1.61 9.96
C ILE A 13 -10.99 -1.80 10.45
N ASP A 14 -11.71 -0.70 10.67
CA ASP A 14 -13.07 -0.73 11.20
C ASP A 14 -14.06 -0.70 10.03
N PHE A 15 -14.21 -1.82 9.36
CA PHE A 15 -15.20 -2.02 8.31
C PHE A 15 -15.55 -3.50 8.19
N GLN A 16 -16.80 -3.78 7.91
CA GLN A 16 -17.30 -5.10 7.54
C GLN A 16 -18.36 -4.93 6.46
N ALA A 17 -18.17 -5.58 5.31
CA ALA A 17 -19.09 -5.51 4.20
C ALA A 17 -20.48 -6.06 4.55
N LEU A 18 -21.53 -5.43 4.07
CA LEU A 18 -22.89 -5.93 4.17
C LEU A 18 -23.05 -7.20 3.33
N ARG A 19 -23.58 -8.25 3.92
CA ARG A 19 -23.89 -9.47 3.19
C ARG A 19 -25.00 -9.22 2.17
N ARG A 20 -24.70 -9.48 0.91
CA ARG A 20 -25.62 -9.31 -0.22
C ARG A 20 -25.49 -10.48 -1.18
N PRO A 21 -26.54 -10.83 -1.95
CA PRO A 21 -26.41 -11.79 -3.03
C PRO A 21 -25.51 -11.25 -4.14
N LEU A 22 -24.75 -12.14 -4.76
CA LEU A 22 -23.95 -11.79 -5.94
C LEU A 22 -24.89 -11.50 -7.12
N PRO A 23 -24.80 -10.34 -7.79
CA PRO A 23 -25.60 -10.06 -8.97
C PRO A 23 -25.12 -10.90 -10.17
N VAL A 24 -25.99 -11.12 -11.15
CA VAL A 24 -25.64 -11.84 -12.38
C VAL A 24 -24.69 -11.03 -13.26
N SER A 25 -24.84 -9.69 -13.25
CA SER A 25 -24.02 -8.78 -14.06
C SER A 25 -23.73 -7.45 -13.35
N ALA A 26 -22.66 -6.79 -13.79
CA ALA A 26 -22.30 -5.43 -13.40
C ALA A 26 -21.69 -4.64 -14.58
N ASP A 27 -21.73 -3.32 -14.49
CA ASP A 27 -20.99 -2.47 -15.44
C ASP A 27 -19.48 -2.60 -15.18
N PHE A 28 -19.09 -2.59 -13.90
CA PHE A 28 -17.69 -2.67 -13.47
C PHE A 28 -17.51 -3.73 -12.39
N ALA A 29 -16.48 -4.55 -12.56
CA ALA A 29 -15.98 -5.42 -11.51
C ALA A 29 -14.54 -5.02 -11.13
N ILE A 30 -14.23 -5.12 -9.85
CA ILE A 30 -12.90 -4.83 -9.31
C ILE A 30 -12.44 -6.06 -8.53
N VAL A 31 -11.22 -6.52 -8.78
CA VAL A 31 -10.60 -7.66 -8.08
C VAL A 31 -9.44 -7.14 -7.24
N GLY A 32 -9.58 -7.25 -5.91
CA GLY A 32 -8.62 -6.77 -4.90
C GLY A 32 -9.16 -5.61 -4.07
N GLY A 33 -9.27 -5.82 -2.77
CA GLY A 33 -9.83 -4.90 -1.76
C GLY A 33 -8.78 -4.09 -1.00
N GLY A 34 -7.66 -3.76 -1.66
CA GLY A 34 -6.66 -2.83 -1.16
C GLY A 34 -7.02 -1.36 -1.46
N PHE A 35 -6.08 -0.44 -1.20
CA PHE A 35 -6.26 0.99 -1.48
C PHE A 35 -6.68 1.25 -2.93
N THR A 36 -6.04 0.60 -3.90
CA THR A 36 -6.33 0.77 -5.34
C THR A 36 -7.78 0.42 -5.66
N GLY A 37 -8.21 -0.79 -5.29
CA GLY A 37 -9.56 -1.27 -5.63
C GLY A 37 -10.65 -0.50 -4.91
N LEU A 38 -10.47 -0.23 -3.61
CA LEU A 38 -11.44 0.54 -2.83
C LEU A 38 -11.54 2.00 -3.30
N ALA A 39 -10.41 2.64 -3.62
CA ALA A 39 -10.40 3.99 -4.20
C ALA A 39 -11.11 4.02 -5.56
N ALA A 40 -10.83 3.03 -6.43
CA ALA A 40 -11.50 2.91 -7.72
C ALA A 40 -13.02 2.70 -7.55
N ALA A 41 -13.46 1.80 -6.65
CA ALA A 41 -14.88 1.56 -6.40
C ALA A 41 -15.60 2.81 -5.88
N ALA A 42 -15.02 3.48 -4.88
CA ALA A 42 -15.60 4.70 -4.31
C ALA A 42 -15.66 5.84 -5.33
N TRP A 43 -14.58 6.02 -6.12
CA TRP A 43 -14.51 7.08 -7.12
C TRP A 43 -15.42 6.82 -8.32
N LEU A 44 -15.54 5.56 -8.79
CA LEU A 44 -16.53 5.16 -9.81
C LEU A 44 -17.95 5.52 -9.38
N LYS A 45 -18.33 5.15 -8.16
CA LYS A 45 -19.68 5.45 -7.65
C LYS A 45 -19.92 6.93 -7.42
N ARG A 46 -18.85 7.71 -7.14
CA ARG A 46 -18.92 9.18 -7.07
C ARG A 46 -19.16 9.81 -8.45
N LEU A 47 -18.47 9.30 -9.49
CA LEU A 47 -18.51 9.87 -10.85
C LEU A 47 -19.68 9.40 -11.70
N ALA A 48 -20.19 8.19 -11.44
CA ALA A 48 -21.26 7.52 -12.18
C ALA A 48 -22.14 6.71 -11.21
N PRO A 49 -22.95 7.38 -10.37
CA PRO A 49 -23.76 6.74 -9.33
C PRO A 49 -24.77 5.74 -9.87
N GLU A 50 -25.20 5.88 -11.12
CA GLU A 50 -26.13 5.00 -11.82
C GLU A 50 -25.50 3.67 -12.26
N ARG A 51 -24.17 3.60 -12.35
CA ARG A 51 -23.46 2.40 -12.79
C ARG A 51 -23.33 1.39 -11.65
N SER A 52 -23.48 0.12 -12.00
CA SER A 52 -23.26 -0.97 -11.06
C SER A 52 -21.77 -1.28 -10.90
N VAL A 53 -21.30 -1.34 -9.63
CA VAL A 53 -19.90 -1.64 -9.27
C VAL A 53 -19.90 -2.79 -8.28
N VAL A 54 -19.12 -3.83 -8.58
CA VAL A 54 -18.89 -4.99 -7.71
C VAL A 54 -17.39 -5.08 -7.42
N LEU A 55 -17.02 -5.26 -6.15
CA LEU A 55 -15.64 -5.49 -5.74
C LEU A 55 -15.51 -6.80 -4.98
N PHE A 56 -14.54 -7.61 -5.38
CA PHE A 56 -14.17 -8.87 -4.73
C PHE A 56 -12.85 -8.75 -3.99
N GLU A 57 -12.82 -9.23 -2.76
CA GLU A 57 -11.62 -9.41 -1.95
C GLU A 57 -11.58 -10.86 -1.45
N SER A 58 -10.43 -11.50 -1.63
CA SER A 58 -10.26 -12.92 -1.29
C SER A 58 -10.33 -13.21 0.21
N GLU A 59 -9.95 -12.22 1.02
CA GLU A 59 -9.97 -12.27 2.48
C GLU A 59 -10.79 -11.10 3.03
N SER A 60 -10.28 -10.37 4.02
CA SER A 60 -10.84 -9.11 4.49
C SER A 60 -10.19 -7.92 3.77
N PHE A 61 -10.88 -6.79 3.69
CA PHE A 61 -10.31 -5.59 3.10
C PHE A 61 -9.01 -5.19 3.79
N GLY A 62 -7.98 -4.95 2.99
CA GLY A 62 -6.65 -4.64 3.48
C GLY A 62 -5.87 -5.82 4.05
N ALA A 63 -6.26 -7.06 3.80
CA ALA A 63 -5.51 -8.25 4.19
C ALA A 63 -4.12 -8.31 3.53
N GLY A 64 -3.94 -7.68 2.36
CA GLY A 64 -2.68 -7.57 1.64
C GLY A 64 -1.83 -6.35 2.05
N ALA A 65 -1.09 -5.81 1.08
CA ALA A 65 -0.12 -4.71 1.24
C ALA A 65 -0.69 -3.47 1.94
N SER A 66 -1.89 -3.05 1.54
CA SER A 66 -2.50 -1.80 2.01
C SER A 66 -2.76 -1.76 3.50
N GLY A 67 -3.13 -2.88 4.12
CA GLY A 67 -3.34 -2.94 5.55
C GLY A 67 -2.06 -3.13 6.36
N HIS A 68 -0.96 -3.52 5.72
CA HIS A 68 0.32 -3.80 6.36
C HIS A 68 1.39 -2.74 6.05
N THR A 69 1.08 -1.73 5.23
CA THR A 69 2.01 -0.64 4.93
C THR A 69 2.35 0.18 6.17
N GLY A 70 3.53 0.80 6.21
CA GLY A 70 3.89 1.75 7.28
C GLY A 70 3.13 3.06 7.23
N GLY A 71 2.41 3.37 6.16
CA GLY A 71 1.59 4.56 6.02
C GLY A 71 2.37 5.84 5.69
N MET A 72 3.54 5.74 5.05
CA MET A 72 4.25 6.88 4.46
C MET A 72 3.69 7.22 3.10
N ALA A 73 3.20 8.45 2.91
CA ALA A 73 2.67 8.97 1.66
C ALA A 73 3.75 9.81 0.95
N LEU A 74 4.26 9.32 -0.18
CA LEU A 74 5.27 9.98 -1.01
C LEU A 74 4.65 10.43 -2.33
N ALA A 75 5.16 11.54 -2.88
CA ALA A 75 4.73 12.06 -4.19
C ALA A 75 5.28 11.21 -5.34
N GLU A 76 6.53 10.79 -5.22
CA GLU A 76 7.31 10.08 -6.23
C GLU A 76 7.02 8.58 -6.29
N SER A 77 7.35 7.95 -7.40
CA SER A 77 7.35 6.50 -7.57
C SER A 77 8.68 5.87 -7.13
N GLY A 78 8.76 4.55 -7.13
CA GLY A 78 10.01 3.82 -6.92
C GLY A 78 11.09 4.17 -7.97
N ALA A 79 10.68 4.59 -9.15
CA ALA A 79 11.57 5.10 -10.22
C ALA A 79 11.83 6.61 -10.14
N GLY A 80 11.36 7.29 -9.09
CA GLY A 80 11.38 8.75 -8.97
C GLY A 80 10.18 9.42 -9.65
N ASP A 81 10.36 10.62 -10.17
CA ASP A 81 9.32 11.37 -10.86
C ASP A 81 8.95 10.72 -12.21
N LEU A 82 7.66 10.47 -12.41
CA LEU A 82 7.14 9.93 -13.67
C LEU A 82 6.44 11.02 -14.47
N SER A 83 6.89 11.20 -15.73
CA SER A 83 6.24 12.13 -16.65
C SER A 83 4.76 11.79 -16.85
N GLY A 84 3.88 12.78 -16.67
CA GLY A 84 2.43 12.61 -16.81
C GLY A 84 1.71 12.02 -15.59
N LEU A 85 2.41 11.68 -14.51
CA LEU A 85 1.78 11.22 -13.27
C LEU A 85 0.94 12.35 -12.64
N GLY A 86 1.42 13.58 -12.69
CA GLY A 86 0.75 14.74 -12.10
C GLY A 86 1.04 14.88 -10.60
N ASP A 87 0.31 15.77 -9.94
CA ASP A 87 0.46 16.03 -8.51
C ASP A 87 -0.32 14.97 -7.70
N VAL A 88 0.39 13.91 -7.31
CA VAL A 88 -0.16 12.78 -6.56
C VAL A 88 -0.71 13.22 -5.21
N LEU A 89 0.00 14.06 -4.46
CA LEU A 89 -0.41 14.45 -3.10
C LEU A 89 -1.63 15.35 -3.10
N SER A 90 -1.70 16.34 -4.00
CA SER A 90 -2.90 17.17 -4.15
C SER A 90 -4.11 16.35 -4.63
N GLY A 91 -3.89 15.41 -5.57
CA GLY A 91 -4.92 14.47 -6.00
C GLY A 91 -5.41 13.56 -4.88
N TYR A 92 -4.50 13.05 -4.07
CA TYR A 92 -4.77 12.24 -2.89
C TYR A 92 -5.64 12.98 -1.86
N GLN A 93 -5.26 14.22 -1.51
CA GLN A 93 -6.06 15.09 -0.62
C GLN A 93 -7.45 15.38 -1.18
N LYS A 94 -7.54 15.65 -2.49
CA LYS A 94 -8.81 15.89 -3.18
C LYS A 94 -9.73 14.67 -3.06
N ILE A 95 -9.21 13.47 -3.32
CA ILE A 95 -9.99 12.23 -3.26
C ILE A 95 -10.57 12.03 -1.85
N PHE A 96 -9.75 12.16 -0.81
CA PHE A 96 -10.22 12.00 0.57
C PHE A 96 -11.28 13.02 0.96
N ARG A 97 -11.09 14.29 0.60
CA ARG A 97 -12.07 15.33 0.85
C ARG A 97 -13.38 15.05 0.14
N GLU A 98 -13.35 14.69 -1.15
CA GLU A 98 -14.56 14.45 -1.94
C GLU A 98 -15.30 13.17 -1.54
N LEU A 99 -14.59 12.16 -1.04
CA LEU A 99 -15.16 10.92 -0.51
C LEU A 99 -15.51 11.00 0.98
N ASN A 100 -15.16 12.10 1.66
CA ASN A 100 -15.30 12.28 3.11
C ASN A 100 -14.61 11.14 3.91
N VAL A 101 -13.35 10.87 3.57
CA VAL A 101 -12.51 9.87 4.23
C VAL A 101 -11.62 10.54 5.28
N ASP A 102 -11.81 10.18 6.55
CA ASP A 102 -10.83 10.47 7.60
C ASP A 102 -9.62 9.54 7.44
N SER A 103 -8.45 10.11 7.29
CA SER A 103 -7.23 9.37 6.96
C SER A 103 -6.08 9.65 7.93
N ASP A 104 -6.25 10.57 8.88
CA ASP A 104 -5.15 11.17 9.66
C ASP A 104 -4.01 11.66 8.75
N LEU A 105 -4.36 12.20 7.56
CA LEU A 105 -3.37 12.69 6.61
C LEU A 105 -2.63 13.90 7.17
N HIS A 106 -1.31 13.76 7.27
CA HIS A 106 -0.41 14.83 7.69
C HIS A 106 0.78 14.89 6.72
N LEU A 107 0.99 16.03 6.05
CA LEU A 107 2.00 16.22 5.01
C LEU A 107 3.05 17.27 5.43
N PRO A 108 3.88 17.03 6.45
CA PRO A 108 4.88 17.97 6.94
C PRO A 108 6.17 17.99 6.10
N GLY A 109 6.27 17.15 5.08
CA GLY A 109 7.48 16.76 4.40
C GLY A 109 8.05 15.43 4.89
N VAL A 110 9.10 14.96 4.23
CA VAL A 110 9.80 13.69 4.52
C VAL A 110 11.30 13.94 4.47
N TYR A 111 12.06 13.39 5.41
CA TYR A 111 13.50 13.44 5.38
C TYR A 111 14.09 12.27 4.57
N GLU A 112 14.87 12.59 3.55
CA GLU A 112 15.83 11.64 2.99
C GLU A 112 17.07 11.62 3.88
N LEU A 113 17.46 10.45 4.35
CA LEU A 113 18.63 10.25 5.18
C LEU A 113 19.78 9.63 4.38
N GLY A 114 20.99 10.14 4.59
CA GLY A 114 22.20 9.64 3.94
C GLY A 114 23.42 9.75 4.84
N ARG A 115 24.53 9.11 4.39
CA ARG A 115 25.78 9.03 5.16
C ARG A 115 26.88 9.97 4.68
N ARG A 116 26.71 10.62 3.52
CA ARG A 116 27.80 11.37 2.85
C ARG A 116 27.68 12.87 2.93
N SER A 117 26.49 13.42 3.06
CA SER A 117 26.24 14.85 3.19
C SER A 117 25.08 15.06 4.17
N ALA A 118 24.95 16.26 4.68
CA ALA A 118 23.87 16.63 5.59
C ALA A 118 23.27 17.96 5.21
N LEU A 119 21.98 18.15 5.51
CA LEU A 119 21.37 19.46 5.55
C LEU A 119 22.08 20.32 6.63
N GLN A 120 22.20 21.62 6.38
CA GLN A 120 22.65 22.55 7.39
C GLN A 120 21.67 22.43 8.60
N ASN A 121 22.21 22.09 9.78
CA ASN A 121 21.42 21.85 11.00
C ASN A 121 20.46 20.67 10.90
N SER A 122 20.90 19.54 10.31
CA SER A 122 20.11 18.32 10.30
C SER A 122 19.55 17.99 11.69
N PRO A 123 18.22 17.81 11.86
CA PRO A 123 17.64 17.45 13.15
C PRO A 123 17.98 16.01 13.53
N ILE A 124 18.15 15.12 12.54
CA ILE A 124 18.50 13.69 12.75
C ILE A 124 20.03 13.56 12.74
N ARG A 125 20.55 12.95 13.80
CA ARG A 125 21.97 12.67 13.99
C ARG A 125 22.13 11.28 14.59
N TRP A 126 22.01 10.29 13.74
CA TRP A 126 22.08 8.88 14.15
C TRP A 126 23.38 8.23 13.69
N THR A 127 23.63 7.03 14.21
CA THR A 127 24.75 6.20 13.80
C THR A 127 24.22 4.92 13.16
N ASP A 128 24.56 4.70 11.88
CA ASP A 128 24.15 3.50 11.15
C ASP A 128 25.18 3.19 10.06
N SER A 129 26.19 2.38 10.40
CA SER A 129 27.35 2.14 9.52
C SER A 129 28.05 3.45 9.07
N GLY A 130 28.10 4.42 9.98
CA GLY A 130 28.54 5.79 9.76
C GLY A 130 27.52 6.80 10.29
N ASN A 131 27.78 8.08 10.08
CA ASN A 131 26.85 9.15 10.47
C ASN A 131 25.64 9.14 9.53
N LEU A 132 24.44 8.95 10.07
CA LEU A 132 23.17 9.00 9.34
C LEU A 132 22.46 10.32 9.67
N GLN A 133 22.22 11.14 8.65
CA GLN A 133 21.69 12.49 8.80
C GLN A 133 20.69 12.80 7.69
N ALA A 134 19.81 13.78 7.90
CA ALA A 134 18.96 14.29 6.82
C ALA A 134 19.83 15.00 5.77
N VAL A 135 19.70 14.60 4.52
CA VAL A 135 20.43 15.13 3.37
C VAL A 135 19.56 15.97 2.46
N LYS A 136 18.25 15.70 2.49
CA LYS A 136 17.24 16.42 1.71
C LYS A 136 15.88 16.30 2.40
N GLU A 137 15.00 17.23 2.10
CA GLU A 137 13.58 17.17 2.42
C GLU A 137 12.77 17.11 1.12
N VAL A 138 11.79 16.19 1.05
CA VAL A 138 10.91 15.98 -0.10
C VAL A 138 9.46 16.10 0.32
N SER A 139 8.57 16.29 -0.65
CA SER A 139 7.12 16.34 -0.41
C SER A 139 6.57 14.98 -0.01
N GLY A 140 5.77 14.97 1.06
CA GLY A 140 5.16 13.75 1.56
C GLY A 140 4.75 13.87 3.03
N GLY A 141 4.43 12.73 3.61
CA GLY A 141 4.00 12.67 5.00
C GLY A 141 3.45 11.30 5.39
N THR A 142 2.39 11.29 6.20
CA THR A 142 1.84 10.06 6.78
C THR A 142 0.33 9.99 6.71
N ILE A 143 -0.19 8.75 6.78
CA ILE A 143 -1.61 8.44 6.94
C ILE A 143 -1.80 7.34 7.99
N ASN A 144 -3.03 7.13 8.43
CA ASN A 144 -3.43 5.93 9.13
C ASN A 144 -4.01 4.90 8.13
N PRO A 145 -3.30 3.79 7.85
CA PRO A 145 -3.74 2.82 6.85
C PRO A 145 -5.11 2.21 7.14
N GLY A 146 -5.41 1.97 8.42
CA GLY A 146 -6.70 1.40 8.83
C GLY A 146 -7.87 2.35 8.57
N LYS A 147 -7.70 3.64 8.90
CA LYS A 147 -8.71 4.67 8.62
C LYS A 147 -8.95 4.86 7.13
N VAL A 148 -7.86 4.88 6.32
CA VAL A 148 -7.99 4.99 4.86
C VAL A 148 -8.76 3.81 4.28
N LEU A 149 -8.43 2.57 4.65
CA LEU A 149 -9.13 1.38 4.17
C LEU A 149 -10.61 1.39 4.57
N GLY A 150 -10.89 1.58 5.86
CA GLY A 150 -12.27 1.63 6.35
C GLY A 150 -13.05 2.78 5.72
N GLY A 151 -12.45 3.96 5.62
CA GLY A 151 -13.09 5.14 5.02
C GLY A 151 -13.41 4.97 3.55
N LEU A 152 -12.48 4.41 2.75
CA LEU A 152 -12.72 4.12 1.33
C LEU A 152 -13.81 3.04 1.15
N ALA A 153 -13.79 1.99 1.96
CA ALA A 153 -14.80 0.93 1.92
C ALA A 153 -16.20 1.48 2.27
N VAL A 154 -16.31 2.27 3.34
CA VAL A 154 -17.55 2.97 3.73
C VAL A 154 -18.01 3.90 2.61
N ALA A 155 -17.12 4.67 2.00
CA ALA A 155 -17.47 5.57 0.89
C ALA A 155 -17.98 4.81 -0.33
N ALA A 156 -17.33 3.69 -0.69
CA ALA A 156 -17.77 2.85 -1.81
C ALA A 156 -19.16 2.23 -1.55
N GLU A 157 -19.36 1.62 -0.39
CA GLU A 157 -20.62 0.94 -0.04
C GLU A 157 -21.78 1.93 0.13
N ARG A 158 -21.55 3.06 0.81
CA ARG A 158 -22.54 4.13 1.00
C ARG A 158 -23.04 4.69 -0.34
N ASN A 159 -22.18 4.75 -1.35
CA ASN A 159 -22.53 5.21 -2.68
C ASN A 159 -23.07 4.09 -3.58
N GLY A 160 -23.28 2.86 -3.05
CA GLY A 160 -23.94 1.76 -3.73
C GLY A 160 -23.01 0.80 -4.48
N ALA A 161 -21.72 0.75 -4.19
CA ALA A 161 -20.89 -0.37 -4.61
C ALA A 161 -21.24 -1.63 -3.79
N LEU A 162 -21.20 -2.80 -4.43
CA LEU A 162 -21.36 -4.08 -3.77
C LEU A 162 -19.96 -4.63 -3.45
N LEU A 163 -19.67 -4.77 -2.17
CA LEU A 163 -18.37 -5.21 -1.66
C LEU A 163 -18.47 -6.63 -1.11
N PHE A 164 -17.60 -7.52 -1.57
CA PHE A 164 -17.58 -8.93 -1.20
C PHE A 164 -16.21 -9.29 -0.60
N GLU A 165 -16.18 -9.53 0.71
CA GLU A 165 -15.03 -10.11 1.42
C GLU A 165 -15.10 -11.65 1.38
N ASN A 166 -13.97 -12.30 1.65
CA ASN A 166 -13.85 -13.76 1.64
C ASN A 166 -14.35 -14.37 0.33
N THR A 167 -14.14 -13.65 -0.78
CA THR A 167 -14.65 -14.01 -2.10
C THR A 167 -13.50 -13.97 -3.10
N CYS A 168 -12.77 -15.08 -3.18
CA CYS A 168 -11.65 -15.25 -4.10
C CYS A 168 -12.16 -15.39 -5.54
N LEU A 169 -11.50 -14.72 -6.49
CA LEU A 169 -11.66 -15.01 -7.90
C LEU A 169 -10.97 -16.34 -8.21
N GLU A 170 -11.75 -17.35 -8.62
CA GLU A 170 -11.25 -18.69 -8.94
C GLU A 170 -10.84 -18.80 -10.41
N ARG A 171 -11.57 -18.13 -11.31
CA ARG A 171 -11.33 -18.15 -12.74
C ARG A 171 -11.88 -16.88 -13.41
N CYS A 172 -11.16 -16.40 -14.44
CA CYS A 172 -11.58 -15.32 -15.32
C CYS A 172 -11.67 -15.81 -16.76
N GLU A 173 -12.77 -15.51 -17.44
CA GLU A 173 -12.93 -15.71 -18.89
C GLU A 173 -12.99 -14.33 -19.54
N PHE A 174 -11.99 -14.04 -20.38
CA PHE A 174 -11.88 -12.78 -21.11
C PHE A 174 -12.81 -12.77 -22.35
N SER A 175 -14.10 -13.01 -22.11
CA SER A 175 -15.17 -12.86 -23.10
C SER A 175 -15.69 -11.43 -23.14
N ASP A 176 -16.65 -11.15 -23.96
CA ASP A 176 -17.40 -9.89 -23.97
C ASP A 176 -18.89 -10.19 -23.72
N PRO A 177 -19.45 -9.88 -22.53
CA PRO A 177 -18.79 -9.35 -21.33
C PRO A 177 -17.84 -10.36 -20.66
N ILE A 178 -16.85 -9.83 -19.88
CA ILE A 178 -15.91 -10.63 -19.09
C ILE A 178 -16.66 -11.42 -18.02
N ARG A 179 -16.33 -12.71 -17.84
CA ARG A 179 -16.96 -13.56 -16.83
C ARG A 179 -15.99 -13.89 -15.71
N LEU A 180 -16.38 -13.54 -14.48
CA LEU A 180 -15.64 -13.78 -13.25
C LEU A 180 -16.35 -14.88 -12.45
N HIS A 181 -15.60 -15.92 -12.06
CA HIS A 181 -16.11 -17.06 -11.28
C HIS A 181 -15.56 -17.02 -9.86
N THR A 182 -16.45 -17.16 -8.89
CA THR A 182 -16.15 -17.21 -7.46
C THR A 182 -16.96 -18.33 -6.81
N ALA A 183 -16.65 -18.68 -5.56
CA ALA A 183 -17.45 -19.63 -4.78
C ALA A 183 -18.92 -19.20 -4.58
N LEU A 184 -19.23 -17.89 -4.72
CA LEU A 184 -20.60 -17.37 -4.63
C LEU A 184 -21.37 -17.49 -5.96
N GLY A 185 -20.71 -17.85 -7.06
CA GLY A 185 -21.28 -17.94 -8.41
C GLY A 185 -20.48 -17.13 -9.42
N SER A 186 -21.10 -16.82 -10.56
CA SER A 186 -20.46 -16.12 -11.67
C SER A 186 -21.07 -14.72 -11.87
N LEU A 187 -20.20 -13.75 -12.12
CA LEU A 187 -20.57 -12.38 -12.49
C LEU A 187 -20.13 -12.09 -13.94
N GLN A 188 -21.00 -11.51 -14.73
CA GLN A 188 -20.65 -10.90 -16.01
C GLN A 188 -20.36 -9.42 -15.82
N ALA A 189 -19.18 -8.93 -16.23
CA ALA A 189 -18.79 -7.53 -16.11
C ALA A 189 -18.43 -6.94 -17.48
N LYS A 190 -18.91 -5.72 -17.78
CA LYS A 190 -18.54 -5.02 -19.01
C LYS A 190 -17.08 -4.60 -18.99
N GLN A 191 -16.58 -4.18 -17.82
CA GLN A 191 -15.18 -3.83 -17.62
C GLN A 191 -14.69 -4.35 -16.28
N VAL A 192 -13.40 -4.71 -16.20
CA VAL A 192 -12.76 -5.25 -15.02
C VAL A 192 -11.48 -4.49 -14.69
N LEU A 193 -11.29 -4.16 -13.42
CA LEU A 193 -10.01 -3.69 -12.86
C LEU A 193 -9.40 -4.78 -11.98
N PHE A 194 -8.22 -5.26 -12.34
CA PHE A 194 -7.40 -6.11 -11.49
C PHE A 194 -6.45 -5.26 -10.66
N ALA A 195 -6.66 -5.23 -9.36
CA ALA A 195 -5.90 -4.47 -8.36
C ALA A 195 -5.25 -5.40 -7.32
N THR A 196 -4.76 -6.56 -7.76
CA THR A 196 -4.25 -7.65 -6.92
C THR A 196 -2.81 -7.46 -6.44
N ASN A 197 -2.09 -6.49 -6.99
CA ASN A 197 -0.71 -6.12 -6.66
C ASN A 197 0.23 -7.35 -6.63
N ALA A 198 0.75 -7.76 -5.47
CA ALA A 198 1.71 -8.87 -5.32
C ALA A 198 1.07 -10.26 -5.47
N TYR A 199 -0.25 -10.35 -5.68
CA TYR A 199 -0.97 -11.61 -5.80
C TYR A 199 -1.44 -11.86 -7.23
N ALA A 200 -1.57 -13.14 -7.57
CA ALA A 200 -2.11 -13.57 -8.85
C ALA A 200 -1.37 -12.96 -10.06
N LEU A 201 -0.03 -12.97 -10.00
CA LEU A 201 0.83 -12.40 -11.06
C LEU A 201 0.58 -13.05 -12.43
N GLU A 202 0.17 -14.31 -12.45
CA GLU A 202 -0.21 -15.02 -13.67
C GLU A 202 -1.51 -14.47 -14.27
N LEU A 203 -2.48 -14.13 -13.43
CA LEU A 203 -3.74 -13.51 -13.86
C LEU A 203 -3.51 -12.13 -14.47
N THR A 204 -2.59 -11.35 -13.92
CA THR A 204 -2.25 -10.01 -14.42
C THR A 204 -1.19 -10.03 -15.53
N GLN A 205 -0.61 -11.19 -15.83
CA GLN A 205 0.50 -11.38 -16.80
C GLN A 205 1.77 -10.63 -16.40
N TRP A 206 2.08 -10.60 -15.07
CA TRP A 206 3.24 -9.88 -14.53
C TRP A 206 4.39 -10.78 -14.09
N THR A 207 4.28 -12.09 -14.21
CA THR A 207 5.27 -13.07 -13.74
C THR A 207 6.70 -12.79 -14.17
N GLU A 208 6.89 -12.21 -15.36
CA GLU A 208 8.21 -11.84 -15.90
C GLU A 208 8.57 -10.36 -15.69
N ARG A 209 7.66 -9.56 -15.13
CA ARG A 209 7.83 -8.10 -15.01
C ARG A 209 7.88 -7.61 -13.56
N ALA A 210 7.43 -8.44 -12.64
CA ALA A 210 7.33 -8.08 -11.23
C ALA A 210 7.54 -9.31 -10.35
N GLU A 211 8.05 -9.07 -9.16
CA GLU A 211 8.21 -10.07 -8.13
C GLU A 211 7.39 -9.73 -6.88
N ALA A 212 6.92 -10.75 -6.19
CA ALA A 212 6.31 -10.63 -4.88
C ALA A 212 7.37 -10.77 -3.81
N CYS A 213 7.49 -9.76 -2.97
CA CYS A 213 8.36 -9.74 -1.82
C CYS A 213 7.55 -9.48 -0.54
N PHE A 214 8.20 -9.60 0.60
CA PHE A 214 7.60 -9.30 1.88
C PHE A 214 8.52 -8.37 2.68
N THR A 215 8.02 -7.20 3.10
CA THR A 215 8.77 -6.22 3.89
C THR A 215 8.38 -6.30 5.35
N LEU A 216 9.30 -5.90 6.24
CA LEU A 216 9.16 -6.02 7.68
C LEU A 216 9.09 -4.65 8.34
N ALA A 217 8.29 -4.56 9.40
CA ALA A 217 8.17 -3.36 10.22
C ALA A 217 7.98 -3.69 11.69
N VAL A 218 8.42 -2.77 12.55
CA VAL A 218 8.23 -2.82 14.00
C VAL A 218 7.73 -1.49 14.51
N ALA A 219 7.03 -1.50 15.65
CA ALA A 219 6.71 -0.29 16.41
C ALA A 219 7.34 -0.37 17.80
N THR A 220 7.88 0.77 18.25
CA THR A 220 8.46 0.91 19.59
C THR A 220 7.37 1.12 20.64
N GLU A 221 7.74 1.13 21.89
CA GLU A 221 6.99 1.78 22.95
C GLU A 221 6.85 3.30 22.68
N ALA A 222 5.94 3.95 23.40
CA ALA A 222 5.75 5.40 23.28
C ALA A 222 6.89 6.17 23.98
N PHE A 223 7.36 7.24 23.34
CA PHE A 223 8.34 8.17 23.89
C PHE A 223 7.69 9.50 24.25
N CYS A 224 8.24 10.19 25.25
CA CYS A 224 7.84 11.56 25.49
C CYS A 224 8.41 12.51 24.45
N ASP A 225 7.79 13.69 24.27
CA ASP A 225 8.18 14.69 23.27
C ASP A 225 9.64 15.13 23.40
N ALA A 226 10.18 15.21 24.62
CA ALA A 226 11.58 15.54 24.84
C ALA A 226 12.52 14.53 24.17
N VAL A 227 12.24 13.23 24.27
CA VAL A 227 13.03 12.19 23.62
C VAL A 227 12.84 12.22 22.10
N LEU A 228 11.61 12.43 21.62
CA LEU A 228 11.34 12.56 20.18
C LEU A 228 12.10 13.75 19.58
N ASN A 229 12.17 14.88 20.28
CA ASN A 229 12.96 16.04 19.87
C ASN A 229 14.47 15.72 19.84
N GLU A 230 15.00 15.02 20.85
CA GLU A 230 16.40 14.59 20.91
C GLU A 230 16.75 13.61 19.77
N LEU A 231 15.81 12.76 19.37
CA LEU A 231 15.94 11.88 18.22
C LEU A 231 15.82 12.62 16.86
N GLY A 232 15.44 13.91 16.86
CA GLY A 232 15.20 14.70 15.66
C GLY A 232 13.86 14.43 14.96
N LEU A 233 12.92 13.82 15.69
CA LEU A 233 11.59 13.42 15.16
C LEU A 233 10.45 14.33 15.65
N GLY A 234 10.75 15.38 16.43
CA GLY A 234 9.74 16.24 17.05
C GLY A 234 8.83 16.98 16.07
N GLU A 235 9.24 17.19 14.82
CA GLU A 235 8.41 17.76 13.77
C GLU A 235 7.42 16.77 13.14
N GLY A 236 7.47 15.51 13.55
CA GLY A 236 6.59 14.47 13.01
C GLY A 236 6.86 14.07 11.56
N LYS A 237 7.96 14.55 10.95
CA LYS A 237 8.35 14.19 9.59
C LYS A 237 8.79 12.73 9.55
N PRO A 238 8.24 11.90 8.66
CA PRO A 238 8.76 10.57 8.39
C PRO A 238 10.11 10.67 7.67
N PHE A 239 10.81 9.53 7.58
CA PHE A 239 12.13 9.48 6.99
C PHE A 239 12.37 8.16 6.24
N TYR A 240 13.29 8.18 5.29
CA TYR A 240 13.86 6.98 4.68
C TYR A 240 15.32 7.22 4.26
N THR A 241 16.11 6.13 4.20
CA THR A 241 17.51 6.21 3.77
C THR A 241 17.60 6.11 2.25
N VAL A 242 18.44 6.96 1.65
CA VAL A 242 18.78 6.89 0.21
C VAL A 242 19.88 5.87 -0.07
N ASP A 243 20.65 5.51 0.97
CA ASP A 243 21.75 4.55 0.90
C ASP A 243 21.34 3.20 1.50
N LEU A 244 21.89 2.11 0.97
CA LEU A 244 21.76 0.78 1.59
C LEU A 244 22.64 0.65 2.85
N PRO A 245 22.21 -0.13 3.81
CA PRO A 245 20.95 -0.86 3.88
C PRO A 245 19.77 0.06 4.10
N TYR A 246 18.64 -0.21 3.41
CA TYR A 246 17.43 0.60 3.48
C TYR A 246 16.81 0.60 4.88
N LEU A 247 16.34 1.75 5.31
CA LEU A 247 15.58 1.97 6.55
C LEU A 247 14.59 3.09 6.32
N TRP A 248 13.37 2.90 6.77
CA TRP A 248 12.38 3.96 6.79
C TRP A 248 11.67 3.98 8.15
N GLY A 249 11.06 5.11 8.47
CA GLY A 249 10.26 5.20 9.68
C GLY A 249 9.42 6.46 9.78
N ARG A 250 8.52 6.45 10.76
CA ARG A 250 7.63 7.57 11.08
C ARG A 250 7.10 7.48 12.50
N LEU A 251 6.50 8.56 12.96
CA LEU A 251 5.72 8.55 14.19
C LEU A 251 4.29 8.00 13.95
N LEU A 252 3.78 7.26 14.93
CA LEU A 252 2.39 6.92 15.14
C LEU A 252 2.02 7.32 16.57
N GLY A 253 1.41 8.49 16.73
CA GLY A 253 1.36 9.13 18.04
C GLY A 253 2.77 9.34 18.57
N GLN A 254 3.08 8.80 19.75
CA GLN A 254 4.39 8.84 20.37
C GLN A 254 5.25 7.58 20.15
N GLN A 255 4.76 6.61 19.39
CA GLN A 255 5.53 5.43 18.97
C GLN A 255 6.29 5.72 17.68
N ILE A 256 7.47 5.13 17.53
CA ILE A 256 8.21 5.17 16.27
C ILE A 256 7.99 3.85 15.55
N ILE A 257 7.53 3.92 14.30
CA ILE A 257 7.54 2.80 13.38
C ILE A 257 8.86 2.81 12.63
N PHE A 258 9.51 1.66 12.52
CA PHE A 258 10.67 1.44 11.65
C PHE A 258 10.36 0.27 10.72
N GLY A 259 10.84 0.36 9.49
CA GLY A 259 10.78 -0.75 8.56
C GLY A 259 12.03 -0.89 7.72
N SER A 260 12.30 -2.10 7.32
CA SER A 260 13.49 -2.46 6.53
C SER A 260 13.34 -3.89 6.00
N SER A 261 14.30 -4.28 5.16
CA SER A 261 14.48 -5.65 4.69
C SER A 261 13.37 -6.16 3.76
N LEU A 262 13.74 -7.10 2.94
CA LEU A 262 12.83 -7.85 2.07
C LEU A 262 13.08 -9.35 2.24
N VAL A 263 12.01 -10.11 2.27
CA VAL A 263 12.02 -11.56 2.04
C VAL A 263 11.54 -11.77 0.62
N HIS A 264 12.34 -12.45 -0.18
CA HIS A 264 12.02 -12.76 -1.58
C HIS A 264 11.39 -14.14 -1.68
N PHE A 265 10.45 -14.32 -2.59
CA PHE A 265 9.78 -15.59 -2.84
C PHE A 265 9.96 -16.01 -4.29
N ALA A 266 10.16 -17.30 -4.50
CA ALA A 266 10.12 -17.88 -5.84
C ALA A 266 8.68 -17.93 -6.39
N ASP A 267 7.71 -18.12 -5.50
CA ASP A 267 6.27 -18.10 -5.81
C ASP A 267 5.54 -17.22 -4.77
N TRP A 268 4.74 -16.27 -5.23
CA TRP A 268 3.94 -15.40 -4.36
C TRP A 268 3.04 -16.16 -3.38
N ARG A 269 2.69 -17.41 -3.69
CA ARG A 269 1.86 -18.29 -2.83
C ARG A 269 2.55 -18.64 -1.52
N GLU A 270 3.88 -18.58 -1.47
CA GLU A 270 4.66 -18.83 -0.24
C GLU A 270 4.32 -17.82 0.86
N MET A 271 3.86 -16.60 0.51
CA MET A 271 3.39 -15.61 1.48
C MET A 271 2.20 -16.12 2.33
N HIS A 272 1.38 -17.02 1.79
CA HIS A 272 0.21 -17.56 2.51
C HIS A 272 0.58 -18.53 3.65
N VAL A 273 1.81 -19.01 3.67
CA VAL A 273 2.31 -19.91 4.72
C VAL A 273 3.43 -19.29 5.55
N LEU A 274 3.79 -18.04 5.28
CA LEU A 274 4.85 -17.32 5.98
C LEU A 274 4.48 -17.11 7.45
N ASP A 275 5.41 -17.51 8.35
CA ASP A 275 5.38 -17.20 9.77
C ASP A 275 6.60 -16.36 10.12
N ILE A 276 6.37 -15.08 10.43
CA ILE A 276 7.45 -14.12 10.72
C ILE A 276 8.25 -14.44 11.99
N THR A 277 7.78 -15.35 12.81
CA THR A 277 8.51 -15.81 14.01
C THR A 277 9.53 -16.91 13.72
N LYS A 278 9.65 -17.34 12.46
CA LYS A 278 10.49 -18.47 12.04
C LYS A 278 11.38 -18.09 10.86
N GLY A 279 12.42 -18.91 10.67
CA GLY A 279 13.29 -18.87 9.50
C GLY A 279 13.97 -17.53 9.26
N GLU A 280 14.05 -17.16 7.99
CA GLU A 280 14.70 -15.93 7.53
C GLU A 280 14.01 -14.67 8.08
N ALA A 281 12.69 -14.62 8.08
CA ALA A 281 11.95 -13.46 8.56
C ALA A 281 12.27 -13.15 10.04
N ALA A 282 12.33 -14.16 10.90
CA ALA A 282 12.71 -13.97 12.31
C ALA A 282 14.14 -13.42 12.47
N GLN A 283 15.08 -13.89 11.64
CA GLN A 283 16.46 -13.38 11.65
C GLN A 283 16.53 -11.92 11.18
N LEU A 284 15.76 -11.56 10.17
CA LEU A 284 15.67 -10.19 9.67
C LEU A 284 15.04 -9.25 10.71
N PHE A 285 14.02 -9.68 11.46
CA PHE A 285 13.48 -8.91 12.58
C PHE A 285 14.54 -8.67 13.65
N ALA A 286 15.28 -9.71 14.05
CA ALA A 286 16.35 -9.56 15.04
C ALA A 286 17.44 -8.57 14.56
N ARG A 287 17.81 -8.61 13.28
CA ARG A 287 18.76 -7.65 12.68
C ARG A 287 18.19 -6.23 12.70
N LEU A 288 16.92 -6.04 12.32
CA LEU A 288 16.26 -4.73 12.33
C LEU A 288 16.22 -4.15 13.74
N GLU A 289 15.83 -4.93 14.75
CA GLU A 289 15.77 -4.47 16.13
C GLU A 289 17.16 -4.10 16.70
N ASN A 290 18.18 -4.91 16.41
CA ASN A 290 19.56 -4.59 16.81
C ASN A 290 20.05 -3.31 16.12
N ARG A 291 19.72 -3.11 14.84
CA ARG A 291 20.03 -1.89 14.10
C ARG A 291 19.36 -0.67 14.74
N ILE A 292 18.06 -0.75 15.06
CA ILE A 292 17.33 0.33 15.73
C ILE A 292 17.98 0.72 17.05
N ARG A 293 18.34 -0.27 17.89
CA ARG A 293 19.01 -0.03 19.18
C ARG A 293 20.37 0.63 19.04
N ALA A 294 21.03 0.45 17.90
CA ALA A 294 22.33 1.06 17.61
C ALA A 294 22.24 2.47 17.02
N LEU A 295 21.07 2.92 16.51
CA LEU A 295 20.92 4.21 15.83
C LEU A 295 21.23 5.40 16.73
N HIS A 296 20.81 5.35 18.02
CA HIS A 296 20.94 6.46 18.95
C HIS A 296 20.94 5.97 20.40
N PRO A 297 21.68 6.61 21.35
CA PRO A 297 21.70 6.20 22.75
C PRO A 297 20.31 6.05 23.41
N ARG A 298 19.35 6.91 23.04
CA ARG A 298 17.96 6.84 23.52
C ARG A 298 17.20 5.60 23.05
N LEU A 299 17.67 4.93 22.02
CA LEU A 299 17.03 3.72 21.46
C LEU A 299 17.70 2.43 21.99
N LYS A 300 18.80 2.53 22.77
CA LYS A 300 19.60 1.37 23.20
C LYS A 300 18.76 0.28 23.89
N GLU A 301 17.86 0.68 24.79
CA GLU A 301 17.01 -0.21 25.57
C GLU A 301 15.54 -0.16 25.13
N VAL A 302 15.27 0.30 23.89
CA VAL A 302 13.89 0.46 23.40
C VAL A 302 13.16 -0.88 23.37
N ASN A 303 11.93 -0.87 23.89
CA ASN A 303 11.03 -2.01 23.80
C ASN A 303 10.26 -1.99 22.49
N ILE A 304 10.24 -3.13 21.79
CA ILE A 304 9.45 -3.33 20.56
C ILE A 304 8.11 -3.94 20.93
N THR A 305 7.05 -3.19 20.68
CA THR A 305 5.66 -3.55 21.06
C THR A 305 4.90 -4.29 19.97
N HIS A 306 5.23 -4.02 18.70
CA HIS A 306 4.59 -4.65 17.55
C HIS A 306 5.64 -5.10 16.54
N ARG A 307 5.36 -6.24 15.91
CA ARG A 307 6.12 -6.78 14.78
C ARG A 307 5.12 -7.22 13.72
N TRP A 308 5.33 -6.78 12.51
CA TRP A 308 4.50 -7.21 11.39
C TRP A 308 5.27 -7.10 10.07
N GLY A 309 4.72 -7.72 9.08
CA GLY A 309 5.19 -7.51 7.72
C GLY A 309 4.03 -7.50 6.75
N GLY A 310 4.32 -7.20 5.51
CA GLY A 310 3.31 -7.15 4.46
C GLY A 310 3.90 -7.37 3.08
N PRO A 311 3.07 -7.85 2.14
CA PRO A 311 3.49 -8.09 0.78
C PRO A 311 3.80 -6.79 0.05
N ILE A 312 4.75 -6.85 -0.84
CA ILE A 312 5.14 -5.77 -1.74
C ILE A 312 5.35 -6.35 -3.13
N CYS A 313 4.91 -5.66 -4.15
CA CYS A 313 5.17 -6.01 -5.54
C CYS A 313 6.23 -5.05 -6.08
N ILE A 314 7.37 -5.59 -6.50
CA ILE A 314 8.49 -4.85 -7.06
C ILE A 314 8.53 -5.12 -8.55
N THR A 315 8.46 -4.07 -9.37
CA THR A 315 8.60 -4.16 -10.81
C THR A 315 10.07 -4.00 -11.23
N GLN A 316 10.45 -4.56 -12.36
CA GLN A 316 11.84 -4.51 -12.83
C GLN A 316 12.35 -3.09 -13.07
N ASP A 317 11.48 -2.18 -13.51
CA ASP A 317 11.81 -0.77 -13.78
C ASP A 317 11.38 0.19 -12.66
N TRP A 318 10.92 -0.34 -11.53
CA TRP A 318 10.43 0.40 -10.36
C TRP A 318 9.22 1.30 -10.61
N LYS A 319 8.62 1.25 -11.81
CA LYS A 319 7.41 1.99 -12.16
C LYS A 319 6.16 1.18 -11.83
N PRO A 320 5.05 1.81 -11.45
CA PRO A 320 3.77 1.11 -11.34
C PRO A 320 3.31 0.62 -12.72
N ILE A 321 2.69 -0.56 -12.76
CA ILE A 321 2.05 -1.08 -13.96
C ILE A 321 0.61 -0.58 -13.98
N PHE A 322 0.23 0.15 -15.03
CA PHE A 322 -1.11 0.66 -15.22
C PHE A 322 -1.47 0.63 -16.71
N GLU A 323 -2.07 -0.45 -17.16
CA GLU A 323 -2.28 -0.73 -18.58
C GLU A 323 -3.53 -1.59 -18.82
N ARG A 324 -3.90 -1.75 -20.10
CA ARG A 324 -4.89 -2.74 -20.52
C ARG A 324 -4.33 -4.15 -20.35
N HIS A 325 -5.20 -5.08 -19.95
CA HIS A 325 -4.83 -6.48 -19.87
C HIS A 325 -4.57 -7.06 -21.28
N PRO A 326 -3.51 -7.86 -21.51
CA PRO A 326 -3.19 -8.37 -22.85
C PRO A 326 -4.31 -9.16 -23.53
N HIS A 327 -5.19 -9.79 -22.73
CA HIS A 327 -6.28 -10.62 -23.25
C HIS A 327 -7.61 -9.88 -23.42
N SER A 328 -7.73 -8.59 -23.02
CA SER A 328 -8.99 -7.86 -23.15
C SER A 328 -8.83 -6.34 -23.03
N GLU A 329 -9.32 -5.62 -24.01
CA GLU A 329 -9.43 -4.17 -23.97
C GLU A 329 -10.40 -3.67 -22.86
N ASN A 330 -11.29 -4.54 -22.40
CA ASN A 330 -12.23 -4.26 -21.32
C ASN A 330 -11.69 -4.57 -19.92
N ALA A 331 -10.42 -4.97 -19.82
CA ALA A 331 -9.74 -5.20 -18.56
C ALA A 331 -8.56 -4.26 -18.38
N ILE A 332 -8.38 -3.75 -17.16
CA ILE A 332 -7.24 -2.94 -16.74
C ILE A 332 -6.52 -3.67 -15.61
N VAL A 333 -5.19 -3.60 -15.62
CA VAL A 333 -4.34 -4.07 -14.52
C VAL A 333 -3.63 -2.89 -13.90
N LEU A 334 -3.61 -2.82 -12.56
CA LEU A 334 -3.00 -1.72 -11.81
C LEU A 334 -2.38 -2.20 -10.51
N GLY A 335 -1.08 -1.94 -10.34
CA GLY A 335 -0.30 -2.29 -9.15
C GLY A 335 1.19 -2.16 -9.40
N GLY A 336 2.02 -2.95 -8.66
CA GLY A 336 3.46 -2.94 -8.84
C GLY A 336 4.11 -1.64 -8.40
N TYR A 337 3.73 -1.11 -7.25
CA TYR A 337 4.16 0.23 -6.79
C TYR A 337 5.57 0.27 -6.22
N SER A 338 6.29 -0.84 -6.15
CA SER A 338 7.71 -0.93 -5.72
C SER A 338 8.00 -0.16 -4.41
N GLY A 339 7.11 -0.31 -3.40
CA GLY A 339 7.25 0.33 -2.08
C GLY A 339 6.63 1.74 -1.96
N HIS A 340 6.24 2.39 -3.05
CA HIS A 340 5.71 3.76 -3.07
C HIS A 340 4.17 3.84 -3.18
N GLY A 341 3.47 2.73 -2.84
CA GLY A 341 2.05 2.56 -3.10
C GLY A 341 1.08 3.35 -2.21
N VAL A 342 1.49 3.99 -1.12
CA VAL A 342 0.53 4.57 -0.16
C VAL A 342 -0.31 5.68 -0.79
N ALA A 343 0.30 6.71 -1.35
CA ALA A 343 -0.44 7.77 -2.03
C ALA A 343 -0.83 7.38 -3.46
N GLN A 344 0.09 6.74 -4.18
CA GLN A 344 -0.12 6.39 -5.59
C GLN A 344 -1.28 5.42 -5.79
N SER A 345 -1.45 4.42 -4.93
CA SER A 345 -2.51 3.41 -5.11
C SER A 345 -3.92 4.01 -5.04
N VAL A 346 -4.15 4.97 -4.16
CA VAL A 346 -5.42 5.70 -4.07
C VAL A 346 -5.60 6.62 -5.27
N TYR A 347 -4.55 7.39 -5.59
CA TYR A 347 -4.57 8.35 -6.71
C TYR A 347 -4.78 7.63 -8.06
N LEU A 348 -4.02 6.57 -8.32
CA LEU A 348 -4.13 5.80 -9.56
C LEU A 348 -5.39 4.93 -9.59
N GLY A 349 -5.91 4.49 -8.43
CA GLY A 349 -7.21 3.84 -8.34
C GLY A 349 -8.35 4.77 -8.79
N ALA A 350 -8.33 6.03 -8.34
CA ALA A 350 -9.27 7.04 -8.83
C ALA A 350 -9.06 7.35 -10.33
N TRP A 351 -7.82 7.40 -10.80
CA TRP A 351 -7.53 7.53 -12.24
C TRP A 351 -8.06 6.33 -13.04
N ALA A 352 -7.92 5.10 -12.54
CA ALA A 352 -8.50 3.93 -13.20
C ALA A 352 -10.03 4.05 -13.33
N ALA A 353 -10.70 4.59 -12.32
CA ALA A 353 -12.13 4.88 -12.39
C ALA A 353 -12.46 5.91 -13.48
N GLU A 354 -11.65 6.95 -13.63
CA GLU A 354 -11.80 7.94 -14.71
C GLU A 354 -11.53 7.30 -16.09
N ALA A 355 -10.53 6.41 -16.17
CA ALA A 355 -10.14 5.76 -17.42
C ALA A 355 -11.23 4.80 -17.94
N VAL A 356 -11.84 3.99 -17.07
CA VAL A 356 -12.92 3.08 -17.47
C VAL A 356 -14.19 3.83 -17.87
N LEU A 357 -14.36 5.07 -17.42
CA LEU A 357 -15.44 5.97 -17.84
C LEU A 357 -15.10 6.79 -19.11
N GLY A 358 -13.90 6.60 -19.68
CA GLY A 358 -13.44 7.36 -20.84
C GLY A 358 -13.13 8.84 -20.55
N LYS A 359 -13.05 9.24 -19.27
CA LYS A 359 -12.80 10.63 -18.85
C LYS A 359 -11.32 10.99 -18.81
N ARG A 360 -10.44 10.00 -18.73
CA ARG A 360 -8.97 10.15 -18.69
C ARG A 360 -8.30 8.98 -19.41
N ALA A 361 -7.31 9.25 -20.24
CA ALA A 361 -6.51 8.18 -20.88
C ALA A 361 -5.67 7.43 -19.83
N LEU A 362 -5.31 6.18 -20.13
CA LEU A 362 -4.30 5.47 -19.36
C LEU A 362 -2.95 6.20 -19.49
N PRO A 363 -2.09 6.13 -18.49
CA PRO A 363 -0.79 6.78 -18.55
C PRO A 363 0.12 6.11 -19.59
N ASN A 364 1.10 6.88 -20.05
CA ASN A 364 2.18 6.40 -20.91
C ASN A 364 3.51 6.90 -20.34
N TRP A 365 3.92 6.33 -19.22
CA TRP A 365 5.25 6.57 -18.67
C TRP A 365 6.24 5.54 -19.22
N LYS A 366 6.69 5.81 -20.43
CA LYS A 366 7.77 5.04 -21.06
C LYS A 366 9.13 5.37 -20.45
#